data_eb48fa4d91c3ed29236b6af3e40ef511
#
_entry.id   eb48fa4d91c3ed29236b6af3e40ef511
#
_cell.length_a   1.000
_cell.length_b   1.000
_cell.length_c   1.000
_cell.angle_alpha   90.00
_cell.angle_beta   90.00
_cell.angle_gamma   90.00
#
_symmetry.space_group_name_H-M   'P 1'
#
loop_
_entity.id
_entity.type
_entity.pdbx_description
1 polymer ?
#
loop_
_entity_poly.entity_id
_entity_poly.type
_entity_poly.pdbx_seq_one_letter_code
_entity_poly.pdbx_strand_id
1 'polypeptide(L)'
;MLQQVQHQHFQTLLGKTRTLRLPDGSELPIHIDSLEESPRARMPKSERMPFRVEFNSLQPTEFVDGLCALELPDLGHVEDIFVSRVPAMGRDPGVGYFYIAFN
;
A
#
# COMPACT_ATOMS: atom_id res chain seq x y z
N MET A 1 8.08 13.80 0.96
CA MET A 1 8.48 12.37 0.97
C MET A 1 7.62 11.52 0.05
N LEU A 2 6.28 11.65 0.12
CA LEU A 2 5.39 10.83 -0.73
C LEU A 2 5.64 11.00 -2.23
N GLN A 3 5.98 12.20 -2.67
CA GLN A 3 6.25 12.45 -4.08
C GLN A 3 7.51 11.74 -4.57
N GLN A 4 8.34 11.24 -3.68
CA GLN A 4 9.54 10.48 -4.03
C GLN A 4 9.28 8.99 -4.18
N VAL A 5 8.11 8.51 -3.76
CA VAL A 5 7.77 7.09 -3.84
C VAL A 5 7.48 6.73 -5.29
N GLN A 6 8.17 5.73 -5.80
CA GLN A 6 8.06 5.25 -7.17
C GLN A 6 7.60 3.80 -7.18
N HIS A 7 7.03 3.37 -8.30
CA HIS A 7 6.63 1.99 -8.53
C HIS A 7 7.74 0.99 -8.15
N GLN A 8 8.97 1.30 -8.52
CA GLN A 8 10.11 0.41 -8.28
C GLN A 8 10.39 0.17 -6.80
N HIS A 9 9.99 1.09 -5.91
CA HIS A 9 10.19 0.90 -4.48
C HIS A 9 9.34 -0.25 -3.92
N PHE A 10 8.22 -0.56 -4.59
CA PHE A 10 7.36 -1.68 -4.21
C PHE A 10 7.66 -2.95 -5.00
N GLN A 11 8.31 -2.84 -6.14
CA GLN A 11 8.54 -3.97 -7.02
C GLN A 11 9.32 -5.09 -6.34
N THR A 12 10.33 -4.75 -5.54
CA THR A 12 11.11 -5.73 -4.80
C THR A 12 10.36 -6.31 -3.60
N LEU A 13 9.23 -5.70 -3.23
CA LEU A 13 8.43 -6.16 -2.09
C LEU A 13 7.30 -7.09 -2.51
N LEU A 14 7.06 -7.28 -3.81
CA LEU A 14 6.01 -8.18 -4.28
C LEU A 14 6.22 -9.59 -3.72
N GLY A 15 5.14 -10.15 -3.16
CA GLY A 15 5.19 -11.47 -2.56
C GLY A 15 5.85 -11.52 -1.18
N LYS A 16 6.22 -10.38 -0.63
CA LYS A 16 6.90 -10.31 0.66
C LYS A 16 6.00 -9.76 1.75
N THR A 17 6.38 -10.05 2.99
CA THR A 17 5.69 -9.58 4.19
C THR A 17 6.35 -8.31 4.69
N ARG A 18 5.53 -7.35 5.10
CA ARG A 18 5.98 -6.09 5.69
C ARG A 18 5.10 -5.74 6.88
N THR A 19 5.54 -4.77 7.68
CA THR A 19 4.77 -4.28 8.81
C THR A 19 4.24 -2.90 8.49
N LEU A 20 2.92 -2.76 8.45
CA LEU A 20 2.25 -1.48 8.23
C LEU A 20 1.96 -0.86 9.59
N ARG A 21 2.32 0.41 9.76
CA ARG A 21 1.97 1.14 10.98
C ARG A 21 0.65 1.87 10.76
N LEU A 22 -0.34 1.55 11.59
CA LEU A 22 -1.68 2.11 11.49
C LEU A 22 -1.76 3.50 12.14
N PRO A 23 -2.84 4.27 11.88
CA PRO A 23 -2.98 5.61 12.45
C PRO A 23 -2.94 5.67 13.97
N ASP A 24 -3.36 4.62 14.67
CA ASP A 24 -3.33 4.56 16.13
C ASP A 24 -1.97 4.16 16.69
N GLY A 25 -0.97 3.97 15.83
CA GLY A 25 0.37 3.54 16.23
C GLY A 25 0.56 2.03 16.31
N SER A 26 -0.50 1.25 16.17
CA SER A 26 -0.37 -0.21 16.16
C SER A 26 0.25 -0.70 14.86
N GLU A 27 0.71 -1.95 14.87
CA GLU A 27 1.38 -2.55 13.73
C GLU A 27 0.53 -3.68 13.16
N LEU A 28 0.45 -3.75 11.83
CA LEU A 28 -0.30 -4.79 11.14
C LEU A 28 0.62 -5.48 10.14
N PRO A 29 0.87 -6.79 10.30
CA PRO A 29 1.64 -7.53 9.31
C PRO A 29 0.82 -7.66 8.03
N ILE A 30 1.46 -7.38 6.89
CA ILE A 30 0.80 -7.41 5.58
C ILE A 30 1.65 -8.19 4.58
N HIS A 31 0.98 -8.68 3.54
CA HIS A 31 1.61 -9.34 2.40
C HIS A 31 1.33 -8.48 1.15
N ILE A 32 2.38 -8.11 0.44
CA ILE A 32 2.26 -7.28 -0.77
C ILE A 32 1.87 -8.20 -1.93
N ASP A 33 0.63 -8.04 -2.42
CA ASP A 33 0.03 -8.96 -3.39
C ASP A 33 0.27 -8.57 -4.84
N SER A 34 0.06 -7.30 -5.17
CA SER A 34 0.14 -6.86 -6.55
C SER A 34 0.55 -5.40 -6.66
N LEU A 35 1.03 -5.05 -7.84
CA LEU A 35 1.52 -3.73 -8.16
C LEU A 35 1.17 -3.44 -9.61
N GLU A 36 0.42 -2.37 -9.84
CA GLU A 36 -0.05 -2.05 -11.20
C GLU A 36 0.12 -0.56 -11.49
N GLU A 37 0.73 -0.25 -12.62
CA GLU A 37 0.82 1.13 -13.09
C GLU A 37 -0.50 1.55 -13.72
N SER A 38 -0.85 2.84 -13.58
CA SER A 38 -2.09 3.41 -14.07
C SER A 38 -1.80 4.56 -15.04
N PRO A 39 -1.35 4.27 -16.28
CA PRO A 39 -0.95 5.33 -17.22
C PRO A 39 -2.09 6.30 -17.53
N ARG A 40 -3.33 5.82 -17.52
CA ARG A 40 -4.50 6.69 -17.81
C ARG A 40 -4.78 7.70 -16.71
N ALA A 41 -4.24 7.49 -15.52
CA ALA A 41 -4.41 8.43 -14.41
C ALA A 41 -3.32 9.49 -14.38
N ARG A 42 -2.35 9.44 -15.30
CA ARG A 42 -1.23 10.36 -15.31
C ARG A 42 -1.67 11.76 -15.75
N MET A 43 -1.42 12.75 -14.91
CA MET A 43 -1.71 14.13 -15.23
C MET A 43 -0.58 14.71 -16.11
N PRO A 44 -0.88 15.69 -16.98
CA PRO A 44 0.12 16.22 -17.91
C PRO A 44 1.41 16.72 -17.27
N LYS A 45 1.35 17.19 -16.03
CA LYS A 45 2.53 17.71 -15.32
C LYS A 45 3.05 16.76 -14.25
N SER A 46 2.57 15.52 -14.23
CA SER A 46 3.00 14.55 -13.25
C SER A 46 4.39 14.02 -13.59
N GLU A 47 5.29 14.06 -12.61
CA GLU A 47 6.64 13.53 -12.77
C GLU A 47 6.69 12.03 -12.51
N ARG A 48 5.64 11.48 -11.91
CA ARG A 48 5.58 10.08 -11.55
C ARG A 48 4.47 9.39 -12.32
N MET A 49 4.76 8.18 -12.82
CA MET A 49 3.71 7.31 -13.35
C MET A 49 2.83 6.87 -12.19
N PRO A 50 1.52 7.17 -12.22
CA PRO A 50 0.62 6.71 -11.16
C PRO A 50 0.61 5.19 -11.08
N PHE A 51 0.53 4.67 -9.86
CA PHE A 51 0.48 3.22 -9.66
C PHE A 51 -0.35 2.87 -8.43
N ARG A 52 -0.75 1.61 -8.37
CA ARG A 52 -1.58 1.08 -7.28
C ARG A 52 -0.89 -0.13 -6.69
N VAL A 53 -0.88 -0.20 -5.37
CA VAL A 53 -0.36 -1.34 -4.62
C VAL A 53 -1.53 -2.00 -3.92
N GLU A 54 -1.66 -3.32 -4.05
CA GLU A 54 -2.66 -4.08 -3.32
C GLU A 54 -1.96 -5.03 -2.35
N PHE A 55 -2.51 -5.15 -1.16
CA PHE A 55 -1.95 -6.01 -0.13
C PHE A 55 -3.06 -6.54 0.77
N ASN A 56 -2.75 -7.60 1.52
CA ASN A 56 -3.68 -8.16 2.49
C ASN A 56 -3.01 -8.26 3.85
N SER A 57 -3.83 -8.23 4.90
CA SER A 57 -3.33 -8.50 6.25
C SER A 57 -3.07 -9.99 6.43
N LEU A 58 -2.11 -10.34 7.30
CA LEU A 58 -1.80 -11.73 7.61
C LEU A 58 -2.67 -12.26 8.76
N GLN A 59 -3.44 -11.38 9.38
CA GLN A 59 -4.31 -11.71 10.49
C GLN A 59 -5.58 -10.88 10.40
N PRO A 60 -6.66 -11.27 11.09
CA PRO A 60 -7.88 -10.48 11.11
C PRO A 60 -7.59 -9.07 11.64
N THR A 61 -8.28 -8.09 11.07
CA THR A 61 -8.14 -6.70 11.49
C THR A 61 -9.43 -5.94 11.26
N GLU A 62 -9.72 -5.00 12.14
CA GLU A 62 -10.86 -4.10 11.99
C GLU A 62 -10.49 -2.80 11.28
N PHE A 63 -9.23 -2.61 10.95
CA PHE A 63 -8.79 -1.41 10.25
C PHE A 63 -9.48 -1.26 8.90
N VAL A 64 -9.99 -0.06 8.63
CA VAL A 64 -10.72 0.24 7.38
C VAL A 64 -9.90 1.16 6.49
N ASP A 65 -9.58 2.38 6.94
CA ASP A 65 -8.80 3.32 6.14
C ASP A 65 -8.10 4.33 7.04
N GLY A 66 -7.12 5.02 6.47
CA GLY A 66 -6.41 6.07 7.18
C GLY A 66 -4.99 6.23 6.70
N LEU A 67 -4.31 7.19 7.33
CA LEU A 67 -2.91 7.50 7.02
C LEU A 67 -1.99 6.55 7.78
N CYS A 68 -1.22 5.77 7.04
CA CYS A 68 -0.34 4.75 7.58
C CYS A 68 1.12 5.07 7.27
N ALA A 69 2.03 4.28 7.82
CA ALA A 69 3.46 4.40 7.55
C ALA A 69 4.04 3.04 7.19
N LEU A 70 5.07 3.06 6.36
CA LEU A 70 5.70 1.85 5.87
C LEU A 70 7.18 2.12 5.58
N GLU A 71 8.03 1.12 5.87
CA GLU A 71 9.44 1.18 5.49
C GLU A 71 9.59 0.73 4.03
N LEU A 72 10.21 1.56 3.21
CA LEU A 72 10.44 1.26 1.80
C LEU A 72 11.93 1.20 1.48
N PRO A 73 12.34 0.33 0.55
CA PRO A 73 13.75 0.29 0.11
C PRO A 73 14.19 1.66 -0.40
N ASP A 74 15.40 2.05 -0.07
CA ASP A 74 16.06 3.30 -0.48
C ASP A 74 15.45 4.58 0.09
N LEU A 75 14.22 4.56 0.58
CA LEU A 75 13.56 5.73 1.17
C LEU A 75 13.46 5.66 2.69
N GLY A 76 13.52 4.46 3.27
CA GLY A 76 13.34 4.27 4.70
C GLY A 76 11.90 4.47 5.12
N HIS A 77 11.71 5.12 6.26
CA HIS A 77 10.37 5.32 6.84
C HIS A 77 9.58 6.36 6.05
N VAL A 78 8.42 5.95 5.53
CA VAL A 78 7.54 6.84 4.77
C VAL A 78 6.20 6.91 5.50
N GLU A 79 5.75 8.13 5.82
CA GLU A 79 4.50 8.39 6.54
C GLU A 79 3.44 8.95 5.59
N ASP A 80 2.25 9.12 6.15
CA ASP A 80 1.11 9.76 5.48
C ASP A 80 0.65 9.03 4.21
N ILE A 81 0.80 7.72 4.22
CA ILE A 81 0.33 6.87 3.11
C ILE A 81 -1.14 6.53 3.36
N PHE A 82 -2.03 6.99 2.48
CA PHE A 82 -3.45 6.70 2.65
C PHE A 82 -3.76 5.29 2.16
N VAL A 83 -4.26 4.46 3.08
CA VAL A 83 -4.62 3.06 2.82
C VAL A 83 -6.13 2.92 2.89
N SER A 84 -6.72 2.24 1.91
CA SER A 84 -8.16 1.99 1.86
C SER A 84 -8.44 0.50 1.80
N ARG A 85 -9.51 0.07 2.49
CA ARG A 85 -9.93 -1.32 2.50
C ARG A 85 -10.86 -1.61 1.32
N VAL A 86 -10.72 -2.81 0.77
CA VAL A 86 -11.62 -3.31 -0.29
C VAL A 86 -12.27 -4.60 0.16
N PRO A 87 -13.44 -4.97 -0.43
CA PRO A 87 -14.08 -6.24 -0.11
C PRO A 87 -13.23 -7.45 -0.46
N ALA A 88 -13.46 -8.55 0.24
CA ALA A 88 -12.73 -9.79 -0.01
C ALA A 88 -12.97 -10.36 -1.42
N MET A 89 -14.13 -10.09 -2.01
CA MET A 89 -14.47 -10.53 -3.38
C MET A 89 -14.27 -12.02 -3.60
N GLY A 90 -14.76 -12.82 -2.65
CA GLY A 90 -14.66 -14.28 -2.72
C GLY A 90 -13.37 -14.86 -2.16
N ARG A 91 -12.43 -14.02 -1.73
CA ARG A 91 -11.20 -14.46 -1.05
C ARG A 91 -11.49 -14.75 0.42
N ASP A 92 -10.46 -15.13 1.16
CA ASP A 92 -10.59 -15.44 2.59
C ASP A 92 -11.18 -14.25 3.36
N PRO A 93 -12.38 -14.37 3.96
CA PRO A 93 -12.98 -13.26 4.70
C PRO A 93 -12.35 -13.04 6.07
N GLY A 94 -11.43 -13.92 6.50
CA GLY A 94 -10.77 -13.81 7.79
C GLY A 94 -9.65 -12.78 7.84
N VAL A 95 -9.28 -12.19 6.71
CA VAL A 95 -8.24 -11.17 6.65
C VAL A 95 -8.75 -9.94 5.90
N GLY A 96 -8.04 -8.81 6.04
CA GLY A 96 -8.40 -7.59 5.35
C GLY A 96 -7.62 -7.43 4.04
N TYR A 97 -8.26 -6.81 3.05
CA TYR A 97 -7.66 -6.51 1.75
C TYR A 97 -7.65 -5.01 1.56
N PHE A 98 -6.53 -4.46 1.09
CA PHE A 98 -6.31 -3.02 1.06
C PHE A 98 -5.60 -2.61 -0.22
N TYR A 99 -5.67 -1.32 -0.50
CA TYR A 99 -4.88 -0.75 -1.58
C TYR A 99 -4.36 0.64 -1.22
N ILE A 100 -3.32 1.05 -1.95
CA ILE A 100 -2.75 2.40 -1.92
C ILE A 100 -2.68 2.87 -3.36
N ALA A 101 -3.17 4.10 -3.63
CA ALA A 101 -3.04 4.72 -4.94
C ALA A 101 -2.03 5.86 -4.85
N PHE A 102 -1.01 5.81 -5.69
CA PHE A 102 -0.02 6.88 -5.82
C PHE A 102 -0.23 7.55 -7.18
N ASN A 103 -0.53 8.84 -7.13
CA ASN A 103 -0.79 9.63 -8.36
C ASN A 103 0.42 10.41 -8.85
#